data_9b1d4d9db0f81cd0f9945f1fb83f6ef8
#
_entry.id   9b1d4d9db0f81cd0f9945f1fb83f6ef8
#
_cell.length_a   1.000
_cell.length_b   1.000
_cell.length_c   1.000
_cell.angle_alpha   90.00
_cell.angle_beta   90.00
_cell.angle_gamma   90.00
#
_symmetry.space_group_name_H-M   'P 1'
#
loop_
_entity.id
_entity.type
_entity.pdbx_description
1 polymer ?
#
loop_
_entity_poly.entity_id
_entity_poly.type
_entity_poly.pdbx_seq_one_letter_code
_entity_poly.pdbx_strand_id
1 'polypeptide(L)'
;MFFSFLSIYRKIDKDLFKEMEMIKAVLFDFGGVIAEEGFREGLMAVAKKKNLDEQSFFKTAEDIIYKTGYVIGKAKEKIFWEALSKETGVKDDYRRLRLEILRRFVLRTEMLSLAGKLRDAGMVVAILSDQTNWLDEINSKKPFYDRFDYVFNSYVLGKSKRDSSAFRDVAKIIGIKPHLILFVDDNSHHIKRASEAGLKTIHFTGIEDFKPQLEAVGIKIN
;
A
#
# COMPACT_ATOMS: atom_id res chain seq x y z
N MET A 1 19.78 -8.48 -50.46
CA MET A 1 18.84 -7.43 -50.03
C MET A 1 17.65 -7.94 -49.16
N PHE A 2 17.19 -9.20 -49.33
CA PHE A 2 16.09 -9.81 -48.58
C PHE A 2 16.40 -10.10 -47.08
N PHE A 3 17.65 -10.40 -46.71
CA PHE A 3 18.05 -10.71 -45.34
C PHE A 3 18.02 -9.50 -44.39
N SER A 4 18.15 -8.29 -44.87
CA SER A 4 18.14 -7.06 -44.07
C SER A 4 16.73 -6.70 -43.60
N PHE A 5 15.69 -6.91 -44.40
CA PHE A 5 14.29 -6.61 -44.06
C PHE A 5 13.75 -7.52 -42.96
N LEU A 6 14.01 -8.84 -43.03
CA LEU A 6 13.58 -9.79 -42.02
C LEU A 6 14.24 -9.53 -40.63
N SER A 7 15.47 -9.04 -40.60
CA SER A 7 16.17 -8.67 -39.36
C SER A 7 15.54 -7.43 -38.70
N ILE A 8 15.14 -6.44 -39.53
CA ILE A 8 14.47 -5.21 -39.06
C ILE A 8 13.07 -5.53 -38.52
N TYR A 9 12.28 -6.32 -39.25
CA TYR A 9 10.95 -6.75 -38.76
C TYR A 9 11.00 -7.56 -37.47
N ARG A 10 11.95 -8.50 -37.31
CA ARG A 10 12.16 -9.25 -36.05
C ARG A 10 12.61 -8.37 -34.87
N LYS A 11 13.35 -7.30 -35.16
CA LYS A 11 13.80 -6.36 -34.14
C LYS A 11 12.63 -5.47 -33.68
N ILE A 12 11.85 -4.94 -34.64
CA ILE A 12 10.65 -4.14 -34.38
C ILE A 12 9.63 -4.94 -33.59
N ASP A 13 9.37 -6.21 -33.95
CA ASP A 13 8.47 -7.08 -33.19
C ASP A 13 8.97 -7.31 -31.75
N LYS A 14 10.27 -7.57 -31.56
CA LYS A 14 10.82 -7.78 -30.20
C LYS A 14 10.78 -6.53 -29.35
N ASP A 15 11.06 -5.37 -29.91
CA ASP A 15 11.03 -4.09 -29.20
C ASP A 15 9.57 -3.72 -28.85
N LEU A 16 8.63 -3.94 -29.78
CA LEU A 16 7.19 -3.75 -29.57
C LEU A 16 6.63 -4.71 -28.51
N PHE A 17 7.02 -5.99 -28.53
CA PHE A 17 6.65 -6.98 -27.52
C PHE A 17 7.21 -6.62 -26.14
N LYS A 18 8.45 -6.13 -26.09
CA LYS A 18 9.09 -5.70 -24.83
C LYS A 18 8.40 -4.45 -24.26
N GLU A 19 7.99 -3.51 -25.09
CA GLU A 19 7.24 -2.32 -24.67
C GLU A 19 5.82 -2.66 -24.19
N MET A 20 5.21 -3.72 -24.75
CA MET A 20 3.91 -4.25 -24.32
C MET A 20 3.96 -4.98 -22.95
N GLU A 21 5.12 -5.40 -22.49
CA GLU A 21 5.33 -6.10 -21.21
C GLU A 21 5.91 -5.22 -20.10
N MET A 22 6.25 -3.97 -20.38
CA MET A 22 6.83 -3.06 -19.39
C MET A 22 5.79 -2.63 -18.35
N ILE A 23 6.24 -2.51 -17.10
CA ILE A 23 5.43 -1.96 -16.01
C ILE A 23 4.99 -0.53 -16.36
N LYS A 24 3.69 -0.25 -16.23
CA LYS A 24 3.06 1.05 -16.54
C LYS A 24 2.55 1.76 -15.30
N ALA A 25 2.34 1.02 -14.21
CA ALA A 25 1.88 1.58 -12.95
C ALA A 25 2.59 0.95 -11.77
N VAL A 26 2.78 1.75 -10.69
CA VAL A 26 3.27 1.28 -9.41
C VAL A 26 2.26 1.63 -8.33
N LEU A 27 1.79 0.62 -7.61
CA LEU A 27 0.92 0.75 -6.44
C LEU A 27 1.76 0.53 -5.19
N PHE A 28 1.78 1.49 -4.29
CA PHE A 28 2.46 1.37 -3.00
C PHE A 28 1.46 1.17 -1.86
N ASP A 29 1.75 0.30 -0.91
CA ASP A 29 1.11 0.41 0.40
C ASP A 29 1.54 1.70 1.09
N PHE A 30 0.76 2.14 2.07
CA PHE A 30 1.07 3.33 2.85
C PHE A 30 1.90 2.98 4.11
N GLY A 31 1.31 2.27 5.07
CA GLY A 31 2.02 1.85 6.29
C GLY A 31 3.07 0.80 5.99
N GLY A 32 4.27 0.96 6.54
CA GLY A 32 5.40 0.07 6.25
C GLY A 32 6.16 0.38 4.95
N VAL A 33 5.55 1.10 3.99
CA VAL A 33 6.16 1.43 2.69
C VAL A 33 6.35 2.95 2.51
N ILE A 34 5.28 3.71 2.32
CA ILE A 34 5.34 5.19 2.16
C ILE A 34 5.55 5.89 3.50
N ALA A 35 5.02 5.32 4.58
CA ALA A 35 5.24 5.76 5.95
C ALA A 35 5.71 4.59 6.81
N GLU A 36 6.22 4.91 8.01
CA GLU A 36 6.43 3.89 9.04
C GLU A 36 5.10 3.20 9.40
N GLU A 37 5.17 1.98 9.93
CA GLU A 37 3.97 1.18 10.28
C GLU A 37 3.32 1.70 11.58
N GLY A 38 2.58 2.80 11.44
CA GLY A 38 2.04 3.53 12.59
C GLY A 38 0.93 2.80 13.35
N PHE A 39 0.11 1.99 12.69
CA PHE A 39 -1.00 1.28 13.34
C PHE A 39 -0.47 0.23 14.32
N ARG A 40 0.39 -0.65 13.86
CA ARG A 40 1.02 -1.68 14.68
C ARG A 40 1.85 -1.08 15.80
N GLU A 41 2.77 -0.19 15.46
CA GLU A 41 3.69 0.42 16.40
C GLU A 41 2.95 1.25 17.46
N GLY A 42 1.87 1.93 17.07
CA GLY A 42 1.04 2.70 17.98
C GLY A 42 0.28 1.82 18.96
N LEU A 43 -0.32 0.73 18.51
CA LEU A 43 -1.03 -0.22 19.36
C LEU A 43 -0.09 -0.95 20.31
N MET A 44 1.07 -1.38 19.83
CA MET A 44 2.10 -2.01 20.69
C MET A 44 2.59 -1.04 21.78
N ALA A 45 2.79 0.23 21.44
CA ALA A 45 3.16 1.23 22.44
C ALA A 45 2.04 1.50 23.48
N VAL A 46 0.77 1.44 23.07
CA VAL A 46 -0.36 1.51 23.98
C VAL A 46 -0.35 0.30 24.93
N ALA A 47 -0.20 -0.91 24.40
CA ALA A 47 -0.14 -2.15 25.18
C ALA A 47 1.00 -2.10 26.20
N LYS A 48 2.19 -1.72 25.79
CA LYS A 48 3.37 -1.57 26.66
C LYS A 48 3.11 -0.62 27.83
N LYS A 49 2.49 0.55 27.56
CA LYS A 49 2.13 1.51 28.63
C LYS A 49 1.10 0.98 29.61
N LYS A 50 0.34 -0.05 29.22
CA LYS A 50 -0.70 -0.69 30.01
C LYS A 50 -0.25 -2.02 30.63
N ASN A 51 1.01 -2.40 30.47
CA ASN A 51 1.55 -3.70 30.88
C ASN A 51 0.76 -4.89 30.31
N LEU A 52 0.29 -4.74 29.06
CA LEU A 52 -0.36 -5.80 28.27
C LEU A 52 0.65 -6.42 27.31
N ASP A 53 0.40 -7.66 26.87
CA ASP A 53 1.18 -8.29 25.81
C ASP A 53 0.99 -7.54 24.48
N GLU A 54 2.08 -7.01 23.94
CA GLU A 54 2.07 -6.11 22.80
C GLU A 54 1.54 -6.81 21.52
N GLN A 55 1.97 -8.05 21.29
CA GLN A 55 1.58 -8.81 20.10
C GLN A 55 0.12 -9.24 20.15
N SER A 56 -0.33 -9.73 21.30
CA SER A 56 -1.72 -10.14 21.52
C SER A 56 -2.67 -8.95 21.39
N PHE A 57 -2.29 -7.79 21.96
CA PHE A 57 -3.10 -6.58 21.87
C PHE A 57 -3.21 -6.09 20.43
N PHE A 58 -2.10 -6.04 19.70
CA PHE A 58 -2.10 -5.68 18.27
C PHE A 58 -2.97 -6.61 17.47
N LYS A 59 -2.81 -7.93 17.61
CA LYS A 59 -3.60 -8.92 16.89
C LYS A 59 -5.09 -8.78 17.19
N THR A 60 -5.46 -8.58 18.44
CA THR A 60 -6.85 -8.32 18.84
C THR A 60 -7.41 -7.08 18.15
N ALA A 61 -6.66 -5.99 18.14
CA ALA A 61 -7.09 -4.75 17.47
C ALA A 61 -7.18 -4.91 15.95
N GLU A 62 -6.23 -5.63 15.34
CA GLU A 62 -6.27 -5.97 13.91
C GLU A 62 -7.52 -6.80 13.58
N ASP A 63 -7.83 -7.82 14.34
CA ASP A 63 -9.02 -8.63 14.10
C ASP A 63 -10.31 -7.80 14.26
N ILE A 64 -10.38 -6.92 15.24
CA ILE A 64 -11.54 -6.06 15.51
C ILE A 64 -11.74 -5.03 14.38
N ILE A 65 -10.68 -4.40 13.86
CA ILE A 65 -10.82 -3.37 12.82
C ILE A 65 -11.42 -3.95 11.52
N TYR A 66 -11.05 -5.21 11.20
CA TYR A 66 -11.66 -5.94 10.07
C TYR A 66 -13.06 -6.46 10.42
N LYS A 67 -13.25 -7.06 11.60
CA LYS A 67 -14.54 -7.63 12.03
C LYS A 67 -15.64 -6.57 12.13
N THR A 68 -15.32 -5.39 12.65
CA THR A 68 -16.27 -4.26 12.68
C THR A 68 -16.54 -3.66 11.31
N GLY A 69 -15.64 -3.89 10.36
CA GLY A 69 -15.68 -3.27 9.04
C GLY A 69 -15.25 -1.80 9.04
N TYR A 70 -14.61 -1.32 10.11
CA TYR A 70 -14.13 0.07 10.16
C TYR A 70 -13.07 0.33 9.09
N VAL A 71 -12.16 -0.62 8.83
CA VAL A 71 -11.14 -0.49 7.79
C VAL A 71 -11.72 -0.34 6.37
N ILE A 72 -12.95 -0.80 6.14
CA ILE A 72 -13.66 -0.69 4.85
C ILE A 72 -14.86 0.27 4.90
N GLY A 73 -14.88 1.19 5.84
CA GLY A 73 -15.91 2.24 5.94
C GLY A 73 -17.30 1.80 6.34
N LYS A 74 -17.52 0.53 6.71
CA LYS A 74 -18.82 -0.01 7.15
C LYS A 74 -19.19 0.36 8.57
N ALA A 75 -18.21 0.74 9.39
CA ALA A 75 -18.42 1.18 10.76
C ALA A 75 -17.72 2.52 11.01
N LYS A 76 -18.20 3.24 12.02
CA LYS A 76 -17.56 4.45 12.53
C LYS A 76 -16.42 4.08 13.49
N GLU A 77 -15.42 4.94 13.62
CA GLU A 77 -14.27 4.80 14.51
C GLU A 77 -14.66 4.41 15.94
N LYS A 78 -15.72 5.02 16.48
CA LYS A 78 -16.23 4.75 17.82
C LYS A 78 -16.54 3.27 18.05
N ILE A 79 -17.11 2.57 17.07
CA ILE A 79 -17.44 1.14 17.15
C ILE A 79 -16.19 0.28 17.29
N PHE A 80 -15.12 0.62 16.58
CA PHE A 80 -13.81 -0.04 16.72
C PHE A 80 -13.28 0.09 18.16
N TRP A 81 -13.27 1.33 18.68
CA TRP A 81 -12.73 1.59 20.03
C TRP A 81 -13.57 0.96 21.14
N GLU A 82 -14.90 0.97 21.02
CA GLU A 82 -15.80 0.30 21.96
C GLU A 82 -15.57 -1.21 21.98
N ALA A 83 -15.43 -1.82 20.80
CA ALA A 83 -15.16 -3.25 20.69
C ALA A 83 -13.77 -3.60 21.25
N LEU A 84 -12.74 -2.80 20.96
CA LEU A 84 -11.40 -2.99 21.49
C LEU A 84 -11.37 -2.85 23.03
N SER A 85 -12.04 -1.83 23.57
CA SER A 85 -12.17 -1.62 25.02
C SER A 85 -12.86 -2.79 25.72
N LYS A 86 -13.92 -3.33 25.10
CA LYS A 86 -14.65 -4.49 25.63
C LYS A 86 -13.78 -5.74 25.69
N GLU A 87 -12.98 -5.99 24.64
CA GLU A 87 -12.16 -7.20 24.53
C GLU A 87 -10.90 -7.14 25.38
N THR A 88 -10.27 -5.96 25.50
CA THR A 88 -8.98 -5.79 26.15
C THR A 88 -9.05 -5.18 27.56
N GLY A 89 -10.20 -4.64 27.96
CA GLY A 89 -10.37 -3.91 29.21
C GLY A 89 -9.75 -2.50 29.23
N VAL A 90 -9.15 -2.04 28.14
CA VAL A 90 -8.56 -0.67 28.05
C VAL A 90 -9.69 0.35 27.95
N LYS A 91 -9.81 1.23 28.97
CA LYS A 91 -10.90 2.23 29.09
C LYS A 91 -10.43 3.68 28.92
N ASP A 92 -9.29 3.88 28.27
CA ASP A 92 -8.77 5.21 28.03
C ASP A 92 -9.63 5.99 27.02
N ASP A 93 -9.52 7.32 27.07
CA ASP A 93 -10.07 8.17 26.00
C ASP A 93 -9.45 7.76 24.64
N TYR A 94 -10.27 7.21 23.79
CA TYR A 94 -9.83 6.72 22.48
C TYR A 94 -9.17 7.81 21.61
N ARG A 95 -9.47 9.09 21.82
CA ARG A 95 -8.82 10.19 21.11
C ARG A 95 -7.33 10.25 21.43
N ARG A 96 -6.95 9.95 22.69
CA ARG A 96 -5.54 9.87 23.11
C ARG A 96 -4.86 8.64 22.51
N LEU A 97 -5.54 7.49 22.52
CA LEU A 97 -5.03 6.25 21.91
C LEU A 97 -4.82 6.43 20.39
N ARG A 98 -5.78 7.05 19.73
CA ARG A 98 -5.69 7.42 18.31
C ARG A 98 -4.49 8.31 18.01
N LEU A 99 -4.26 9.37 18.79
CA LEU A 99 -3.11 10.25 18.62
C LEU A 99 -1.77 9.49 18.77
N GLU A 100 -1.72 8.52 19.69
CA GLU A 100 -0.55 7.65 19.86
C GLU A 100 -0.25 6.85 18.59
N ILE A 101 -1.27 6.42 17.86
CA ILE A 101 -1.15 5.70 16.59
C ILE A 101 -0.76 6.67 15.46
N LEU A 102 -1.53 7.75 15.29
CA LEU A 102 -1.36 8.66 14.15
C LEU A 102 0.03 9.30 14.09
N ARG A 103 0.63 9.64 15.24
CA ARG A 103 1.97 10.25 15.29
C ARG A 103 3.09 9.32 14.82
N ARG A 104 2.84 8.01 14.73
CA ARG A 104 3.82 7.01 14.32
C ARG A 104 3.85 6.76 12.82
N PHE A 105 2.86 7.28 12.10
CA PHE A 105 2.94 7.34 10.65
C PHE A 105 3.90 8.45 10.23
N VAL A 106 5.20 8.14 10.25
CA VAL A 106 6.25 9.05 9.80
C VAL A 106 6.49 8.81 8.31
N LEU A 107 6.26 9.84 7.49
CA LEU A 107 6.47 9.74 6.04
C LEU A 107 7.94 9.50 5.70
N ARG A 108 8.20 8.53 4.83
CA ARG A 108 9.53 8.24 4.30
C ARG A 108 9.79 9.14 3.10
N THR A 109 10.57 10.20 3.31
CA THR A 109 10.86 11.21 2.28
C THR A 109 11.50 10.63 1.03
N GLU A 110 12.33 9.59 1.19
CA GLU A 110 12.96 8.90 0.07
C GLU A 110 11.93 8.16 -0.80
N MET A 111 10.93 7.51 -0.19
CA MET A 111 9.86 6.84 -0.91
C MET A 111 8.95 7.83 -1.63
N LEU A 112 8.66 8.99 -1.02
CA LEU A 112 7.92 10.07 -1.67
C LEU A 112 8.70 10.68 -2.84
N SER A 113 10.02 10.86 -2.69
CA SER A 113 10.89 11.30 -3.79
C SER A 113 10.90 10.29 -4.94
N LEU A 114 10.98 9.01 -4.61
CA LEU A 114 10.93 7.92 -5.58
C LEU A 114 9.60 7.89 -6.33
N ALA A 115 8.47 8.01 -5.62
CA ALA A 115 7.15 8.09 -6.23
C ALA A 115 7.06 9.26 -7.23
N GLY A 116 7.60 10.43 -6.88
CA GLY A 116 7.70 11.57 -7.78
C GLY A 116 8.52 11.27 -9.04
N LYS A 117 9.71 10.68 -8.89
CA LYS A 117 10.55 10.29 -10.04
C LYS A 117 9.88 9.30 -10.99
N LEU A 118 9.16 8.31 -10.44
CA LEU A 118 8.41 7.35 -11.25
C LEU A 118 7.29 8.04 -12.05
N ARG A 119 6.59 8.97 -11.43
CA ARG A 119 5.55 9.77 -12.08
C ARG A 119 6.13 10.68 -13.17
N ASP A 120 7.25 11.36 -12.89
CA ASP A 120 7.97 12.20 -13.87
C ASP A 120 8.49 11.37 -15.06
N ALA A 121 8.76 10.08 -14.86
CA ALA A 121 9.09 9.12 -15.91
C ALA A 121 7.86 8.61 -16.69
N GLY A 122 6.66 9.14 -16.42
CA GLY A 122 5.42 8.82 -17.15
C GLY A 122 4.69 7.57 -16.65
N MET A 123 5.06 7.03 -15.48
CA MET A 123 4.33 5.91 -14.87
C MET A 123 3.13 6.43 -14.08
N VAL A 124 2.06 5.66 -14.04
CA VAL A 124 0.97 5.88 -13.07
C VAL A 124 1.45 5.45 -11.69
N VAL A 125 1.37 6.34 -10.72
CA VAL A 125 1.81 6.07 -9.35
C VAL A 125 0.64 6.24 -8.40
N ALA A 126 0.36 5.22 -7.59
CA ALA A 126 -0.80 5.24 -6.71
C ALA A 126 -0.50 4.62 -5.33
N ILE A 127 -1.33 4.98 -4.34
CA ILE A 127 -1.42 4.29 -3.06
C ILE A 127 -2.56 3.28 -3.13
N LEU A 128 -2.33 2.06 -2.63
CA LEU A 128 -3.37 1.07 -2.32
C LEU A 128 -3.16 0.57 -0.89
N SER A 129 -3.96 1.04 0.04
CA SER A 129 -3.73 0.78 1.47
C SER A 129 -4.99 0.40 2.23
N ASP A 130 -4.82 -0.54 3.16
CA ASP A 130 -5.83 -0.89 4.17
C ASP A 130 -5.74 0.11 5.32
N GLN A 131 -6.33 1.29 5.11
CA GLN A 131 -6.39 2.36 6.10
C GLN A 131 -7.83 2.80 6.35
N THR A 132 -8.06 3.46 7.50
CA THR A 132 -9.34 4.08 7.82
C THR A 132 -9.39 5.51 7.28
N ASN A 133 -10.36 6.32 7.70
CA ASN A 133 -10.39 7.77 7.46
C ASN A 133 -9.17 8.51 8.04
N TRP A 134 -8.33 7.83 8.82
CA TRP A 134 -7.10 8.41 9.35
C TRP A 134 -6.08 8.77 8.25
N LEU A 135 -6.10 8.10 7.11
CA LEU A 135 -5.22 8.44 5.99
C LEU A 135 -5.42 9.88 5.51
N ASP A 136 -6.67 10.31 5.39
CA ASP A 136 -7.01 11.69 5.01
C ASP A 136 -6.59 12.68 6.10
N GLU A 137 -6.70 12.31 7.38
CA GLU A 137 -6.24 13.15 8.47
C GLU A 137 -4.71 13.30 8.50
N ILE A 138 -3.98 12.22 8.20
CA ILE A 138 -2.51 12.26 8.08
C ILE A 138 -2.14 13.20 6.93
N ASN A 139 -2.78 13.03 5.76
CA ASN A 139 -2.55 13.91 4.61
C ASN A 139 -2.89 15.38 4.90
N SER A 140 -3.96 15.66 5.64
CA SER A 140 -4.33 17.05 5.99
C SER A 140 -3.29 17.76 6.86
N LYS A 141 -2.57 17.01 7.70
CA LYS A 141 -1.51 17.53 8.57
C LYS A 141 -0.14 17.59 7.89
N LYS A 142 0.13 16.64 7.02
CA LYS A 142 1.37 16.52 6.24
C LYS A 142 1.01 16.10 4.82
N PRO A 143 0.77 17.04 3.90
CA PRO A 143 0.34 16.74 2.54
C PRO A 143 1.33 15.87 1.78
N PHE A 144 0.83 14.81 1.15
CA PHE A 144 1.60 13.89 0.31
C PHE A 144 0.79 13.31 -0.86
N TYR A 145 -0.54 13.48 -0.89
CA TYR A 145 -1.39 12.93 -1.96
C TYR A 145 -1.04 13.49 -3.33
N ASP A 146 -0.50 14.70 -3.41
CA ASP A 146 -0.05 15.37 -4.62
C ASP A 146 1.09 14.63 -5.36
N ARG A 147 1.75 13.70 -4.68
CA ARG A 147 2.79 12.84 -5.25
C ARG A 147 2.23 11.63 -6.02
N PHE A 148 0.93 11.38 -5.94
CA PHE A 148 0.27 10.20 -6.48
C PHE A 148 -0.86 10.60 -7.44
N ASP A 149 -1.06 9.79 -8.49
CA ASP A 149 -2.17 9.98 -9.42
C ASP A 149 -3.49 9.48 -8.83
N TYR A 150 -3.42 8.46 -7.97
CA TYR A 150 -4.57 7.89 -7.25
C TYR A 150 -4.22 7.54 -5.81
N VAL A 151 -5.22 7.64 -4.93
CA VAL A 151 -5.15 7.14 -3.56
C VAL A 151 -6.33 6.21 -3.32
N PHE A 152 -6.06 4.92 -3.30
CA PHE A 152 -7.04 3.87 -3.04
C PHE A 152 -6.97 3.48 -1.56
N ASN A 153 -7.85 4.08 -0.77
CA ASN A 153 -8.02 3.76 0.63
C ASN A 153 -9.15 2.73 0.78
N SER A 154 -8.92 1.60 1.45
CA SER A 154 -9.92 0.56 1.69
C SER A 154 -11.19 1.10 2.33
N TYR A 155 -11.07 2.12 3.18
CA TYR A 155 -12.21 2.81 3.81
C TYR A 155 -13.18 3.41 2.78
N VAL A 156 -12.66 3.97 1.69
CA VAL A 156 -13.44 4.59 0.60
C VAL A 156 -13.83 3.54 -0.44
N LEU A 157 -12.93 2.59 -0.75
CA LEU A 157 -13.19 1.51 -1.71
C LEU A 157 -14.29 0.53 -1.22
N GLY A 158 -14.53 0.46 0.11
CA GLY A 158 -15.39 -0.56 0.70
C GLY A 158 -14.84 -1.99 0.63
N LYS A 159 -13.58 -2.15 0.23
CA LYS A 159 -12.86 -3.42 0.12
C LYS A 159 -11.45 -3.27 0.64
N SER A 160 -10.95 -4.30 1.32
CA SER A 160 -9.56 -4.38 1.80
C SER A 160 -8.71 -5.28 0.90
N LYS A 161 -7.40 -5.22 1.05
CA LYS A 161 -6.44 -6.13 0.40
C LYS A 161 -6.59 -7.60 0.83
N ARG A 162 -7.42 -7.88 1.85
CA ARG A 162 -7.83 -9.26 2.20
C ARG A 162 -8.78 -9.86 1.16
N ASP A 163 -9.50 -9.03 0.40
CA ASP A 163 -10.29 -9.42 -0.76
C ASP A 163 -9.47 -9.21 -2.04
N SER A 164 -9.05 -10.30 -2.67
CA SER A 164 -8.22 -10.25 -3.89
C SER A 164 -8.89 -9.53 -5.06
N SER A 165 -10.23 -9.36 -5.04
CA SER A 165 -10.94 -8.58 -6.05
C SER A 165 -10.58 -7.09 -6.02
N ALA A 166 -10.12 -6.57 -4.87
CA ALA A 166 -9.69 -5.16 -4.74
C ALA A 166 -8.57 -4.82 -5.74
N PHE A 167 -7.62 -5.72 -5.95
CA PHE A 167 -6.51 -5.50 -6.91
C PHE A 167 -7.02 -5.40 -8.36
N ARG A 168 -7.99 -6.24 -8.74
CA ARG A 168 -8.61 -6.18 -10.08
C ARG A 168 -9.47 -4.94 -10.27
N ASP A 169 -10.20 -4.53 -9.23
CA ASP A 169 -11.00 -3.30 -9.26
C ASP A 169 -10.11 -2.06 -9.45
N VAL A 170 -9.00 -1.99 -8.72
CA VAL A 170 -8.00 -0.92 -8.86
C VAL A 170 -7.38 -0.92 -10.26
N ALA A 171 -6.98 -2.08 -10.78
CA ALA A 171 -6.46 -2.20 -12.14
C ALA A 171 -7.47 -1.69 -13.19
N LYS A 172 -8.76 -2.01 -13.01
CA LYS A 172 -9.85 -1.54 -13.87
C LYS A 172 -10.03 -0.02 -13.78
N ILE A 173 -9.98 0.56 -12.57
CA ILE A 173 -10.12 2.02 -12.38
C ILE A 173 -8.97 2.76 -13.05
N ILE A 174 -7.73 2.27 -12.91
CA ILE A 174 -6.54 2.84 -13.54
C ILE A 174 -6.56 2.64 -15.07
N GLY A 175 -7.27 1.62 -15.57
CA GLY A 175 -7.30 1.27 -16.98
C GLY A 175 -6.06 0.53 -17.47
N ILE A 176 -5.29 -0.10 -16.57
CA ILE A 176 -4.04 -0.81 -16.88
C ILE A 176 -4.23 -2.31 -16.57
N LYS A 177 -3.76 -3.18 -17.48
CA LYS A 177 -3.83 -4.64 -17.26
C LYS A 177 -3.03 -5.05 -16.02
N PRO A 178 -3.51 -6.00 -15.20
CA PRO A 178 -2.86 -6.38 -13.93
C PRO A 178 -1.37 -6.71 -14.05
N HIS A 179 -0.95 -7.47 -15.07
CA HIS A 179 0.46 -7.86 -15.26
C HIS A 179 1.41 -6.71 -15.63
N LEU A 180 0.89 -5.51 -15.93
CA LEU A 180 1.65 -4.27 -16.17
C LEU A 180 1.63 -3.35 -14.93
N ILE A 181 1.10 -3.81 -13.82
CA ILE A 181 1.06 -3.10 -12.55
C ILE A 181 2.01 -3.78 -11.58
N LEU A 182 2.88 -3.00 -10.97
CA LEU A 182 3.73 -3.43 -9.86
C LEU A 182 3.06 -3.02 -8.54
N PHE A 183 2.87 -3.96 -7.63
CA PHE A 183 2.41 -3.70 -6.28
C PHE A 183 3.54 -3.91 -5.27
N VAL A 184 3.71 -2.96 -4.36
CA VAL A 184 4.78 -2.90 -3.36
C VAL A 184 4.15 -2.82 -1.97
N ASP A 185 4.42 -3.81 -1.13
CA ASP A 185 3.80 -3.95 0.20
C ASP A 185 4.77 -4.70 1.13
N ASP A 186 4.79 -4.37 2.42
CA ASP A 186 5.61 -5.03 3.43
C ASP A 186 4.95 -6.29 4.01
N ASN A 187 3.69 -6.56 3.66
CA ASN A 187 2.93 -7.71 4.11
C ASN A 187 2.92 -8.82 3.05
N SER A 188 3.61 -9.93 3.34
CA SER A 188 3.71 -11.08 2.44
C SER A 188 2.37 -11.70 2.02
N HIS A 189 1.33 -11.61 2.87
CA HIS A 189 -0.01 -12.09 2.52
C HIS A 189 -0.69 -11.20 1.49
N HIS A 190 -0.46 -9.88 1.51
CA HIS A 190 -0.95 -8.96 0.49
C HIS A 190 -0.22 -9.18 -0.83
N ILE A 191 1.11 -9.35 -0.78
CA ILE A 191 1.94 -9.71 -1.92
C ILE A 191 1.42 -10.97 -2.63
N LYS A 192 1.16 -12.03 -1.85
CA LYS A 192 0.60 -13.28 -2.40
C LYS A 192 -0.73 -13.06 -3.12
N ARG A 193 -1.68 -12.35 -2.48
CA ARG A 193 -3.01 -12.08 -3.08
C ARG A 193 -2.93 -11.21 -4.33
N ALA A 194 -2.06 -10.21 -4.33
CA ALA A 194 -1.84 -9.36 -5.50
C ALA A 194 -1.25 -10.15 -6.68
N SER A 195 -0.29 -11.03 -6.41
CA SER A 195 0.28 -11.94 -7.42
C SER A 195 -0.78 -12.89 -7.98
N GLU A 196 -1.63 -13.49 -7.12
CA GLU A 196 -2.76 -14.32 -7.52
C GLU A 196 -3.81 -13.55 -8.35
N ALA A 197 -3.92 -12.24 -8.14
CA ALA A 197 -4.76 -11.35 -8.95
C ALA A 197 -4.12 -10.94 -10.28
N GLY A 198 -2.86 -11.36 -10.53
CA GLY A 198 -2.12 -11.16 -11.78
C GLY A 198 -1.20 -9.94 -11.81
N LEU A 199 -1.00 -9.25 -10.66
CA LEU A 199 -0.05 -8.15 -10.59
C LEU A 199 1.39 -8.67 -10.48
N LYS A 200 2.36 -7.86 -10.89
CA LYS A 200 3.75 -8.02 -10.47
C LYS A 200 3.87 -7.51 -9.03
N THR A 201 4.76 -8.10 -8.25
CA THR A 201 4.86 -7.76 -6.83
C THR A 201 6.30 -7.63 -6.36
N ILE A 202 6.56 -6.71 -5.43
CA ILE A 202 7.79 -6.64 -4.65
C ILE A 202 7.41 -6.61 -3.16
N HIS A 203 7.96 -7.55 -2.39
CA HIS A 203 7.88 -7.53 -0.94
C HIS A 203 8.88 -6.52 -0.41
N PHE A 204 8.38 -5.42 0.15
CA PHE A 204 9.21 -4.33 0.63
C PHE A 204 9.83 -4.65 1.99
N THR A 205 11.15 -4.63 2.05
CA THR A 205 11.95 -4.86 3.28
C THR A 205 12.79 -3.64 3.65
N GLY A 206 12.82 -2.63 2.79
CA GLY A 206 13.58 -1.40 2.96
C GLY A 206 13.98 -0.80 1.61
N ILE A 207 14.37 0.48 1.63
CA ILE A 207 14.68 1.22 0.39
C ILE A 207 15.92 0.67 -0.33
N GLU A 208 16.92 0.19 0.41
CA GLU A 208 18.15 -0.32 -0.17
C GLU A 208 17.92 -1.63 -0.93
N ASP A 209 17.05 -2.52 -0.41
CA ASP A 209 16.69 -3.76 -1.08
C ASP A 209 15.69 -3.51 -2.22
N PHE A 210 14.90 -2.43 -2.13
CA PHE A 210 13.86 -2.12 -3.10
C PHE A 210 14.41 -1.61 -4.42
N LYS A 211 15.41 -0.72 -4.40
CA LYS A 211 16.00 -0.14 -5.63
C LYS A 211 16.50 -1.19 -6.63
N PRO A 212 17.33 -2.17 -6.24
CA PRO A 212 17.73 -3.24 -7.16
C PRO A 212 16.57 -4.07 -7.71
N GLN A 213 15.52 -4.29 -6.91
CA GLN A 213 14.34 -5.03 -7.36
C GLN A 213 13.53 -4.26 -8.41
N LEU A 214 13.46 -2.92 -8.32
CA LEU A 214 12.86 -2.09 -9.36
C LEU A 214 13.62 -2.21 -10.69
N GLU A 215 14.94 -2.18 -10.63
CA GLU A 215 15.78 -2.35 -11.83
C GLU A 215 15.58 -3.74 -12.45
N ALA A 216 15.45 -4.78 -11.63
CA ALA A 216 15.23 -6.14 -12.09
C ALA A 216 13.88 -6.31 -12.84
N VAL A 217 12.86 -5.51 -12.51
CA VAL A 217 11.58 -5.47 -13.24
C VAL A 217 11.55 -4.45 -14.38
N GLY A 218 12.72 -3.88 -14.72
CA GLY A 218 12.90 -2.98 -15.87
C GLY A 218 12.61 -1.50 -15.58
N ILE A 219 12.42 -1.12 -14.32
CA ILE A 219 12.19 0.28 -13.92
C ILE A 219 13.55 0.89 -13.54
N LYS A 220 14.03 1.82 -14.36
CA LYS A 220 15.27 2.57 -14.09
C LYS A 220 14.92 3.92 -13.47
N ILE A 221 15.57 4.25 -12.35
CA ILE A 221 15.41 5.52 -11.63
C ILE A 221 16.75 6.25 -11.73
N ASN A 222 16.77 7.29 -12.53
CA ASN A 222 17.93 8.19 -12.65
C ASN A 222 17.97 9.20 -11.52
#